data_ef4b23595be9c7604beb96fe9cb700af
#
_entry.id   ef4b23595be9c7604beb96fe9cb700af
#
_cell.length_a   1.000
_cell.length_b   1.000
_cell.length_c   1.000
_cell.angle_alpha   90.00
_cell.angle_beta   90.00
_cell.angle_gamma   90.00
#
_symmetry.space_group_name_H-M   'P 1'
#
loop_
_entity.id
_entity.type
_entity.pdbx_description
1 polymer ?
#
loop_
_entity_poly.entity_id
_entity_poly.type
_entity_poly.pdbx_seq_one_letter_code
_entity_poly.pdbx_strand_id
1 'polypeptide(L)'
;MSDKIVNELEILDNFISDASSISIHPSDIAKILKNLKEEDEEKFFYYLENLPDEILGDVLLELPENYLKETIEKLPSSRLAQAIKELESDDATDLIQDIEDVDESKAQRVFSELDEEEREEIKKLSSYEDDEAGAYMQTELFTAKLNEKISDAINRLKRLKEEGKLENIHQVYLVDEFGRLLTTISLEDLIVFDFDKSFKEVLGDHIQDSQLRYAKDTDKIEDVLHMFEEYDLSALPVVDKDGKLVGRITSDDIYDLIEESATEQIYNLAGVSDEAEHEDNILKTGKNRAIWLFINLGTAIWPLWL
;
A
#
# COMPACT_ATOMS: atom_id res chain seq x y z
N MET A 1 -16.80 -28.31 9.91
CA MET A 1 -16.89 -27.14 8.98
C MET A 1 -18.31 -26.62 8.97
N SER A 2 -18.52 -25.34 9.16
CA SER A 2 -19.86 -24.73 9.05
C SER A 2 -20.29 -24.68 7.56
N ASP A 3 -21.62 -24.69 7.30
CA ASP A 3 -22.14 -24.55 5.92
C ASP A 3 -21.61 -23.28 5.23
N LYS A 4 -21.27 -22.24 6.01
CA LYS A 4 -20.67 -21.00 5.53
C LYS A 4 -19.29 -21.24 4.93
N ILE A 5 -18.41 -21.95 5.64
CA ILE A 5 -17.04 -22.23 5.18
C ILE A 5 -17.05 -23.14 3.94
N VAL A 6 -17.97 -24.09 3.87
CA VAL A 6 -18.10 -24.93 2.65
C VAL A 6 -18.40 -24.09 1.42
N ASN A 7 -19.27 -23.09 1.54
CA ASN A 7 -19.59 -22.17 0.45
C ASN A 7 -18.40 -21.24 0.10
N GLU A 8 -17.68 -20.76 1.11
CA GLU A 8 -16.47 -19.94 0.94
C GLU A 8 -15.35 -20.72 0.22
N LEU A 9 -15.16 -22.00 0.54
CA LEU A 9 -14.20 -22.87 -0.15
C LEU A 9 -14.59 -23.15 -1.61
N GLU A 10 -15.87 -23.34 -1.90
CA GLU A 10 -16.34 -23.49 -3.29
C GLU A 10 -16.03 -22.26 -4.13
N ILE A 11 -16.10 -21.07 -3.54
CA ILE A 11 -15.72 -19.81 -4.18
C ILE A 11 -14.21 -19.79 -4.48
N LEU A 12 -13.36 -20.13 -3.51
CA LEU A 12 -11.91 -20.20 -3.71
C LEU A 12 -11.49 -21.26 -4.72
N ASP A 13 -12.08 -22.46 -4.66
CA ASP A 13 -11.81 -23.54 -5.62
C ASP A 13 -12.16 -23.12 -7.06
N ASN A 14 -13.29 -22.44 -7.25
CA ASN A 14 -13.68 -21.91 -8.55
C ASN A 14 -12.71 -20.81 -9.01
N PHE A 15 -12.32 -19.91 -8.12
CA PHE A 15 -11.38 -18.84 -8.42
C PHE A 15 -9.99 -19.35 -8.83
N ILE A 16 -9.43 -20.32 -8.09
CA ILE A 16 -8.14 -20.95 -8.42
C ILE A 16 -8.22 -21.71 -9.76
N SER A 17 -9.38 -22.34 -10.04
CA SER A 17 -9.57 -23.09 -11.28
C SER A 17 -9.68 -22.19 -12.50
N ASP A 18 -10.29 -21.03 -12.36
CA ASP A 18 -10.50 -20.04 -13.43
C ASP A 18 -10.63 -18.63 -12.84
N ALA A 19 -9.51 -17.97 -12.59
CA ALA A 19 -9.45 -16.62 -12.04
C ALA A 19 -10.19 -15.58 -12.91
N SER A 20 -10.38 -15.85 -14.20
CA SER A 20 -11.12 -14.96 -15.11
C SER A 20 -12.64 -15.02 -14.95
N SER A 21 -13.17 -16.06 -14.32
CA SER A 21 -14.61 -16.31 -14.20
C SER A 21 -15.29 -15.58 -13.05
N ILE A 22 -14.54 -15.22 -12.02
CA ILE A 22 -15.05 -14.60 -10.78
C ILE A 22 -14.09 -13.48 -10.36
N SER A 23 -14.60 -12.27 -10.17
CA SER A 23 -13.84 -11.18 -9.55
C SER A 23 -14.08 -11.21 -8.03
N ILE A 24 -13.03 -11.51 -7.27
CA ILE A 24 -13.04 -11.48 -5.80
C ILE A 24 -11.97 -10.49 -5.36
N HIS A 25 -12.29 -9.63 -4.41
CA HIS A 25 -11.32 -8.69 -3.86
C HIS A 25 -10.31 -9.42 -2.96
N PRO A 26 -9.00 -9.05 -2.96
CA PRO A 26 -7.99 -9.64 -2.08
C PRO A 26 -8.39 -9.68 -0.61
N SER A 27 -8.95 -8.59 -0.06
CA SER A 27 -9.48 -8.51 1.31
C SER A 27 -10.55 -9.57 1.63
N ASP A 28 -11.40 -9.94 0.64
CA ASP A 28 -12.42 -10.98 0.87
C ASP A 28 -11.77 -12.37 0.88
N ILE A 29 -10.74 -12.59 0.06
CA ILE A 29 -9.95 -13.83 0.09
C ILE A 29 -9.22 -13.94 1.44
N ALA A 30 -8.57 -12.88 1.90
CA ALA A 30 -7.89 -12.85 3.20
C ALA A 30 -8.84 -13.16 4.37
N LYS A 31 -10.08 -12.61 4.36
CA LYS A 31 -11.11 -12.95 5.35
C LYS A 31 -11.50 -14.43 5.33
N ILE A 32 -11.64 -15.03 4.14
CA ILE A 32 -11.93 -16.46 4.01
C ILE A 32 -10.76 -17.28 4.56
N LEU A 33 -9.53 -16.92 4.18
CA LEU A 33 -8.32 -17.59 4.63
C LEU A 33 -8.12 -17.47 6.16
N LYS A 34 -8.41 -16.31 6.75
CA LYS A 34 -8.40 -16.12 8.20
C LYS A 34 -9.33 -17.10 8.92
N ASN A 35 -10.58 -17.24 8.44
CA ASN A 35 -11.52 -18.19 9.01
C ASN A 35 -11.04 -19.65 8.83
N LEU A 36 -10.43 -19.93 7.68
CA LEU A 36 -9.93 -21.26 7.35
C LEU A 36 -8.72 -21.66 8.21
N LYS A 37 -7.82 -20.73 8.50
CA LYS A 37 -6.63 -20.94 9.34
C LYS A 37 -6.99 -21.51 10.72
N GLU A 38 -8.08 -21.01 11.31
CA GLU A 38 -8.57 -21.47 12.62
C GLU A 38 -9.18 -22.89 12.58
N GLU A 39 -9.76 -23.30 11.43
CA GLU A 39 -10.44 -24.61 11.32
C GLU A 39 -9.58 -25.69 10.63
N ASP A 40 -8.76 -25.30 9.65
CA ASP A 40 -7.99 -26.24 8.80
C ASP A 40 -6.73 -25.56 8.25
N GLU A 41 -5.66 -25.57 9.05
CA GLU A 41 -4.38 -24.96 8.71
C GLU A 41 -3.76 -25.54 7.43
N GLU A 42 -3.92 -26.84 7.15
CA GLU A 42 -3.37 -27.47 5.94
C GLU A 42 -4.01 -26.87 4.68
N LYS A 43 -5.32 -26.64 4.72
CA LYS A 43 -6.02 -26.00 3.62
C LYS A 43 -5.67 -24.52 3.46
N PHE A 44 -5.46 -23.80 4.57
CA PHE A 44 -4.99 -22.40 4.51
C PHE A 44 -3.73 -22.30 3.67
N PHE A 45 -2.70 -23.09 3.96
CA PHE A 45 -1.47 -23.09 3.19
C PHE A 45 -1.65 -23.61 1.77
N TYR A 46 -2.50 -24.64 1.59
CA TYR A 46 -2.83 -25.13 0.24
C TYR A 46 -3.40 -24.02 -0.65
N TYR A 47 -4.32 -23.19 -0.14
CA TYR A 47 -4.88 -22.08 -0.92
C TYR A 47 -3.83 -21.02 -1.21
N LEU A 48 -3.03 -20.60 -0.24
CA LEU A 48 -1.95 -19.62 -0.44
C LEU A 48 -0.91 -20.08 -1.48
N GLU A 49 -0.56 -21.36 -1.49
CA GLU A 49 0.35 -21.93 -2.47
C GLU A 49 -0.24 -21.96 -3.91
N ASN A 50 -1.56 -22.01 -4.03
CA ASN A 50 -2.26 -22.16 -5.32
C ASN A 50 -3.01 -20.91 -5.77
N LEU A 51 -3.00 -19.80 -5.03
CA LEU A 51 -3.54 -18.53 -5.50
C LEU A 51 -2.79 -18.09 -6.76
N PRO A 52 -3.47 -17.40 -7.71
CA PRO A 52 -2.79 -16.72 -8.81
C PRO A 52 -1.71 -15.75 -8.32
N ASP A 53 -0.61 -15.63 -9.08
CA ASP A 53 0.50 -14.75 -8.71
C ASP A 53 0.04 -13.29 -8.59
N GLU A 54 -0.85 -12.88 -9.49
CA GLU A 54 -1.39 -11.52 -9.66
C GLU A 54 -2.14 -10.98 -8.44
N ILE A 55 -2.55 -11.84 -7.50
CA ILE A 55 -3.29 -11.40 -6.31
C ILE A 55 -2.66 -11.90 -5.00
N LEU A 56 -1.65 -12.75 -5.09
CA LEU A 56 -1.07 -13.33 -3.87
C LEU A 56 -0.47 -12.26 -2.98
N GLY A 57 0.22 -11.28 -3.57
CA GLY A 57 0.83 -10.16 -2.86
C GLY A 57 -0.20 -9.40 -2.04
N ASP A 58 -1.25 -8.90 -2.69
CA ASP A 58 -2.34 -8.17 -2.03
C ASP A 58 -3.01 -8.99 -0.92
N VAL A 59 -3.22 -10.29 -1.16
CA VAL A 59 -3.82 -11.17 -0.14
C VAL A 59 -2.88 -11.34 1.07
N LEU A 60 -1.56 -11.38 0.87
CA LEU A 60 -0.59 -11.48 1.96
C LEU A 60 -0.61 -10.24 2.84
N LEU A 61 -0.64 -9.05 2.25
CA LEU A 61 -0.71 -7.77 2.96
C LEU A 61 -2.00 -7.60 3.77
N GLU A 62 -3.11 -8.19 3.31
CA GLU A 62 -4.40 -8.20 4.01
C GLU A 62 -4.49 -9.25 5.14
N LEU A 63 -3.49 -10.10 5.32
CA LEU A 63 -3.49 -11.09 6.41
C LEU A 63 -3.14 -10.43 7.75
N PRO A 64 -3.73 -10.90 8.86
CA PRO A 64 -3.23 -10.54 10.19
C PRO A 64 -1.73 -10.84 10.31
N GLU A 65 -0.98 -9.95 10.95
CA GLU A 65 0.48 -10.01 11.06
C GLU A 65 1.02 -11.39 11.49
N ASN A 66 0.40 -12.00 12.49
CA ASN A 66 0.80 -13.33 12.95
C ASN A 66 0.61 -14.42 11.86
N TYR A 67 -0.40 -14.27 10.97
CA TYR A 67 -0.62 -15.21 9.86
C TYR A 67 0.35 -14.92 8.73
N LEU A 68 0.62 -13.65 8.45
CA LEU A 68 1.63 -13.23 7.49
C LEU A 68 3.02 -13.77 7.88
N LYS A 69 3.44 -13.60 9.13
CA LYS A 69 4.72 -14.15 9.65
C LYS A 69 4.84 -15.65 9.44
N GLU A 70 3.84 -16.43 9.83
CA GLU A 70 3.84 -17.87 9.59
C GLU A 70 3.86 -18.23 8.08
N THR A 71 3.17 -17.43 7.28
CA THR A 71 3.13 -17.63 5.82
C THR A 71 4.48 -17.34 5.20
N ILE A 72 5.14 -16.27 5.61
CA ILE A 72 6.51 -15.94 5.22
C ILE A 72 7.45 -17.08 5.57
N GLU A 73 7.35 -17.68 6.76
CA GLU A 73 8.20 -18.81 7.16
C GLU A 73 8.00 -20.04 6.25
N LYS A 74 6.77 -20.35 5.87
CA LYS A 74 6.39 -21.61 5.19
C LYS A 74 6.46 -21.51 3.65
N LEU A 75 6.08 -20.39 3.04
CA LEU A 75 6.10 -20.25 1.59
C LEU A 75 7.54 -20.27 1.04
N PRO A 76 7.78 -20.87 -0.14
CA PRO A 76 9.07 -20.80 -0.81
C PRO A 76 9.46 -19.37 -1.17
N SER A 77 10.76 -19.02 -1.14
CA SER A 77 11.25 -17.69 -1.55
C SER A 77 10.84 -17.33 -2.98
N SER A 78 10.83 -18.29 -3.90
CA SER A 78 10.38 -18.06 -5.27
C SER A 78 8.90 -17.68 -5.37
N ARG A 79 8.07 -18.20 -4.48
CA ARG A 79 6.65 -17.87 -4.43
C ARG A 79 6.41 -16.47 -3.90
N LEU A 80 7.15 -16.07 -2.87
CA LEU A 80 7.15 -14.70 -2.35
C LEU A 80 7.69 -13.70 -3.38
N ALA A 81 8.76 -14.07 -4.09
CA ALA A 81 9.30 -13.22 -5.16
C ALA A 81 8.32 -13.01 -6.32
N GLN A 82 7.52 -14.02 -6.67
CA GLN A 82 6.46 -13.88 -7.67
C GLN A 82 5.36 -12.93 -7.18
N ALA A 83 4.93 -13.06 -5.92
CA ALA A 83 3.94 -12.18 -5.33
C ALA A 83 4.41 -10.71 -5.35
N ILE A 84 5.67 -10.45 -4.98
CA ILE A 84 6.25 -9.11 -4.96
C ILE A 84 6.29 -8.46 -6.35
N LYS A 85 6.55 -9.22 -7.40
CA LYS A 85 6.60 -8.71 -8.78
C LYS A 85 5.28 -8.17 -9.32
N GLU A 86 4.17 -8.62 -8.75
CA GLU A 86 2.82 -8.21 -9.15
C GLU A 86 2.26 -7.07 -8.29
N LEU A 87 2.94 -6.71 -7.19
CA LEU A 87 2.56 -5.60 -6.30
C LEU A 87 2.98 -4.23 -6.87
N GLU A 88 2.30 -3.18 -6.48
CA GLU A 88 2.75 -1.80 -6.62
C GLU A 88 4.03 -1.58 -5.77
N SER A 89 4.82 -0.58 -6.08
CA SER A 89 6.19 -0.46 -5.58
C SER A 89 6.32 -0.22 -4.06
N ASP A 90 5.37 0.49 -3.45
CA ASP A 90 5.25 0.66 -2.00
C ASP A 90 4.92 -0.66 -1.32
N ASP A 91 3.86 -1.34 -1.73
CA ASP A 91 3.43 -2.66 -1.25
C ASP A 91 4.52 -3.72 -1.41
N ALA A 92 5.24 -3.70 -2.54
CA ALA A 92 6.39 -4.57 -2.77
C ALA A 92 7.51 -4.30 -1.76
N THR A 93 7.72 -3.03 -1.40
CA THR A 93 8.72 -2.61 -0.42
C THR A 93 8.31 -3.06 0.98
N ASP A 94 7.06 -2.85 1.37
CA ASP A 94 6.53 -3.25 2.67
C ASP A 94 6.61 -4.78 2.86
N LEU A 95 6.20 -5.55 1.85
CA LEU A 95 6.30 -7.02 1.94
C LEU A 95 7.75 -7.51 2.05
N ILE A 96 8.72 -6.84 1.40
CA ILE A 96 10.15 -7.17 1.56
C ILE A 96 10.62 -6.87 2.98
N GLN A 97 10.21 -5.76 3.58
CA GLN A 97 10.54 -5.39 4.96
C GLN A 97 9.94 -6.39 5.95
N ASP A 98 8.69 -6.79 5.77
CA ASP A 98 8.04 -7.83 6.57
C ASP A 98 8.79 -9.17 6.49
N ILE A 99 9.26 -9.54 5.29
CA ILE A 99 10.07 -10.77 5.11
C ILE A 99 11.42 -10.63 5.82
N GLU A 100 12.05 -9.45 5.79
CA GLU A 100 13.32 -9.18 6.45
C GLU A 100 13.20 -9.27 7.97
N ASP A 101 12.13 -8.73 8.53
CA ASP A 101 11.83 -8.79 9.96
C ASP A 101 11.61 -10.23 10.47
N VAL A 102 11.06 -11.10 9.64
CA VAL A 102 10.84 -12.52 9.96
C VAL A 102 12.10 -13.36 9.72
N ASP A 103 12.75 -13.23 8.56
CA ASP A 103 13.94 -14.00 8.14
C ASP A 103 14.77 -13.21 7.12
N GLU A 104 15.78 -12.49 7.61
CA GLU A 104 16.74 -11.72 6.79
C GLU A 104 17.36 -12.56 5.66
N SER A 105 17.69 -13.82 5.92
CA SER A 105 18.26 -14.70 4.90
C SER A 105 17.24 -15.04 3.80
N LYS A 106 15.97 -15.13 4.16
CA LYS A 106 14.87 -15.36 3.21
C LYS A 106 14.62 -14.10 2.36
N ALA A 107 14.60 -12.92 2.99
CA ALA A 107 14.50 -11.65 2.29
C ALA A 107 15.60 -11.50 1.23
N GLN A 108 16.85 -11.79 1.58
CA GLN A 108 17.96 -11.77 0.62
C GLN A 108 17.77 -12.73 -0.56
N ARG A 109 17.22 -13.94 -0.33
CA ARG A 109 16.90 -14.89 -1.41
C ARG A 109 15.79 -14.36 -2.31
N VAL A 110 14.68 -13.88 -1.72
CA VAL A 110 13.58 -13.26 -2.44
C VAL A 110 14.07 -12.09 -3.29
N PHE A 111 14.79 -11.17 -2.68
CA PHE A 111 15.37 -10.01 -3.35
C PHE A 111 16.30 -10.38 -4.53
N SER A 112 17.04 -11.50 -4.42
CA SER A 112 17.90 -11.97 -5.50
C SER A 112 17.14 -12.53 -6.72
N GLU A 113 15.86 -12.88 -6.56
CA GLU A 113 14.98 -13.38 -7.63
C GLU A 113 14.23 -12.25 -8.37
N LEU A 114 14.24 -11.03 -7.81
CA LEU A 114 13.71 -9.82 -8.45
C LEU A 114 14.65 -9.35 -9.56
N ASP A 115 14.14 -8.64 -10.55
CA ASP A 115 14.96 -8.04 -11.59
C ASP A 115 15.71 -6.79 -11.08
N GLU A 116 16.54 -6.17 -11.93
CA GLU A 116 17.38 -5.06 -11.50
C GLU A 116 16.58 -3.77 -11.29
N GLU A 117 15.51 -3.56 -12.06
CA GLU A 117 14.62 -2.40 -11.96
C GLU A 117 13.83 -2.46 -10.65
N GLU A 118 13.18 -3.59 -10.37
CA GLU A 118 12.47 -3.86 -9.11
C GLU A 118 13.38 -3.66 -7.88
N ARG A 119 14.58 -4.21 -7.92
CA ARG A 119 15.54 -4.07 -6.80
C ARG A 119 16.00 -2.64 -6.55
N GLU A 120 16.24 -1.86 -7.61
CA GLU A 120 16.66 -0.46 -7.46
C GLU A 120 15.50 0.40 -6.93
N GLU A 121 14.27 0.07 -7.29
CA GLU A 121 13.06 0.73 -6.83
C GLU A 121 12.81 0.47 -5.35
N ILE A 122 12.78 -0.78 -4.93
CA ILE A 122 12.63 -1.17 -3.52
C ILE A 122 13.74 -0.55 -2.67
N LYS A 123 15.01 -0.59 -3.11
CA LYS A 123 16.11 0.06 -2.37
C LYS A 123 15.91 1.57 -2.22
N LYS A 124 15.37 2.21 -3.25
CA LYS A 124 15.11 3.65 -3.20
C LYS A 124 14.02 3.94 -2.18
N LEU A 125 12.89 3.22 -2.21
CA LEU A 125 11.80 3.39 -1.27
C LEU A 125 12.23 3.06 0.16
N SER A 126 12.90 1.95 0.40
CA SER A 126 13.46 1.59 1.72
C SER A 126 14.56 2.54 2.23
N SER A 127 14.99 3.53 1.45
CA SER A 127 16.00 4.51 1.90
C SER A 127 15.41 5.73 2.59
N TYR A 128 14.09 5.92 2.51
CA TYR A 128 13.40 6.99 3.24
C TYR A 128 13.18 6.57 4.69
N GLU A 129 13.06 7.57 5.57
CA GLU A 129 12.67 7.33 6.96
C GLU A 129 11.17 7.00 7.03
N ASP A 130 10.74 6.20 8.01
CA ASP A 130 9.35 5.72 8.14
C ASP A 130 8.32 6.86 8.29
N ASP A 131 8.73 8.07 8.63
CA ASP A 131 7.87 9.24 8.74
C ASP A 131 7.97 10.19 7.54
N GLU A 132 8.65 9.80 6.46
CA GLU A 132 8.80 10.58 5.23
C GLU A 132 7.79 10.14 4.15
N ALA A 133 7.24 11.09 3.42
CA ALA A 133 6.32 10.84 2.30
C ALA A 133 6.88 9.89 1.23
N GLY A 134 8.20 9.86 1.09
CA GLY A 134 8.90 8.98 0.16
C GLY A 134 8.78 7.50 0.49
N ALA A 135 8.56 7.14 1.77
CA ALA A 135 8.36 5.75 2.18
C ALA A 135 7.00 5.18 1.73
N TYR A 136 6.01 6.04 1.55
CA TYR A 136 4.62 5.67 1.23
C TYR A 136 4.23 5.97 -0.21
N MET A 137 5.18 6.26 -1.09
CA MET A 137 4.86 6.64 -2.46
C MET A 137 4.98 5.47 -3.43
N GLN A 138 3.99 5.37 -4.30
CA GLN A 138 4.02 4.52 -5.49
C GLN A 138 4.79 5.19 -6.62
N THR A 139 5.57 4.43 -7.36
CA THR A 139 6.37 4.94 -8.49
C THR A 139 5.71 4.73 -9.85
N GLU A 140 4.59 4.02 -9.91
CA GLU A 140 3.78 3.76 -11.08
C GLU A 140 3.03 5.03 -11.52
N LEU A 141 3.67 5.82 -12.37
CA LEU A 141 3.21 7.14 -12.77
C LEU A 141 2.80 7.19 -14.24
N PHE A 142 1.62 7.73 -14.52
CA PHE A 142 1.27 8.11 -15.88
C PHE A 142 1.59 9.58 -16.14
N THR A 143 2.71 9.81 -16.81
CA THR A 143 3.19 11.16 -17.16
C THR A 143 2.90 11.50 -18.61
N ALA A 144 2.72 12.79 -18.91
CA ALA A 144 2.66 13.32 -20.28
C ALA A 144 3.40 14.66 -20.38
N LYS A 145 3.73 15.06 -21.62
CA LYS A 145 4.39 16.34 -21.89
C LYS A 145 3.39 17.36 -22.46
N LEU A 146 3.64 18.64 -22.18
CA LEU A 146 2.75 19.72 -22.66
C LEU A 146 2.48 19.69 -24.17
N ASN A 147 3.50 19.35 -24.96
CA ASN A 147 3.39 19.33 -26.42
C ASN A 147 2.86 17.98 -26.97
N GLU A 148 2.62 16.99 -26.11
CA GLU A 148 2.05 15.70 -26.48
C GLU A 148 0.57 15.89 -26.84
N LYS A 149 0.09 15.21 -27.88
CA LYS A 149 -1.34 15.16 -28.19
C LYS A 149 -2.06 14.30 -27.17
N ILE A 150 -3.24 14.74 -26.77
CA ILE A 150 -4.07 14.03 -25.79
C ILE A 150 -4.43 12.63 -26.29
N SER A 151 -4.76 12.49 -27.59
CA SER A 151 -5.00 11.17 -28.19
C SER A 151 -3.82 10.21 -28.10
N ASP A 152 -2.59 10.71 -28.22
CA ASP A 152 -1.39 9.87 -28.14
C ASP A 152 -1.16 9.41 -26.71
N ALA A 153 -1.34 10.30 -25.72
CA ALA A 153 -1.27 9.98 -24.30
C ALA A 153 -2.32 8.92 -23.91
N ILE A 154 -3.58 9.10 -24.34
CA ILE A 154 -4.65 8.13 -24.07
C ILE A 154 -4.34 6.76 -24.68
N ASN A 155 -3.85 6.71 -25.93
CA ASN A 155 -3.47 5.44 -26.56
C ASN A 155 -2.31 4.76 -25.82
N ARG A 156 -1.36 5.54 -25.30
CA ARG A 156 -0.27 5.04 -24.48
C ARG A 156 -0.78 4.52 -23.15
N LEU A 157 -1.66 5.24 -22.45
CA LEU A 157 -2.30 4.78 -21.22
C LEU A 157 -3.05 3.46 -21.43
N LYS A 158 -3.86 3.38 -22.50
CA LYS A 158 -4.60 2.16 -22.84
C LYS A 158 -3.66 0.97 -22.99
N ARG A 159 -2.57 1.14 -23.74
CA ARG A 159 -1.58 0.06 -23.93
C ARG A 159 -0.94 -0.36 -22.62
N LEU A 160 -0.52 0.59 -21.76
CA LEU A 160 0.11 0.29 -20.47
C LEU A 160 -0.85 -0.46 -19.53
N LYS A 161 -2.15 -0.12 -19.56
CA LYS A 161 -3.17 -0.88 -18.82
C LYS A 161 -3.40 -2.28 -19.39
N GLU A 162 -3.41 -2.43 -20.71
CA GLU A 162 -3.53 -3.76 -21.37
C GLU A 162 -2.31 -4.65 -21.10
N GLU A 163 -1.13 -4.05 -20.86
CA GLU A 163 0.10 -4.73 -20.49
C GLU A 163 0.24 -4.99 -18.97
N GLY A 164 -0.73 -4.57 -18.13
CA GLY A 164 -0.68 -4.68 -16.67
C GLY A 164 0.38 -3.80 -15.99
N LYS A 165 0.94 -2.80 -16.71
CA LYS A 165 2.03 -1.95 -16.19
C LYS A 165 1.56 -0.74 -15.41
N LEU A 166 0.29 -0.43 -15.45
CA LEU A 166 -0.32 0.70 -14.75
C LEU A 166 -1.74 0.33 -14.33
N GLU A 167 -1.96 0.33 -13.04
CA GLU A 167 -3.27 0.16 -12.43
C GLU A 167 -3.66 1.43 -11.65
N ASN A 168 -4.88 1.52 -11.18
CA ASN A 168 -5.37 2.55 -10.26
C ASN A 168 -4.99 4.00 -10.63
N ILE A 169 -5.04 4.36 -11.93
CA ILE A 169 -4.68 5.70 -12.40
C ILE A 169 -5.81 6.69 -12.14
N HIS A 170 -5.56 7.69 -11.31
CA HIS A 170 -6.51 8.76 -10.96
C HIS A 170 -6.30 10.02 -11.80
N GLN A 171 -5.06 10.30 -12.20
CA GLN A 171 -4.70 11.54 -12.89
C GLN A 171 -3.50 11.37 -13.82
N VAL A 172 -3.35 12.30 -14.74
CA VAL A 172 -2.18 12.44 -15.62
C VAL A 172 -1.27 13.51 -15.03
N TYR A 173 0.01 13.21 -14.89
CA TYR A 173 1.02 14.14 -14.43
C TYR A 173 1.72 14.80 -15.62
N LEU A 174 1.55 16.11 -15.79
CA LEU A 174 2.28 16.83 -16.81
C LEU A 174 3.65 17.24 -16.31
N VAL A 175 4.67 16.85 -17.06
CA VAL A 175 6.07 17.12 -16.72
C VAL A 175 6.79 17.89 -17.81
N ASP A 176 7.85 18.64 -17.43
CA ASP A 176 8.74 19.29 -18.39
C ASP A 176 9.77 18.29 -18.97
N GLU A 177 10.70 18.79 -19.79
CA GLU A 177 11.74 17.99 -20.45
C GLU A 177 12.75 17.39 -19.44
N PHE A 178 12.78 17.89 -18.21
CA PHE A 178 13.63 17.41 -17.12
C PHE A 178 12.90 16.48 -16.15
N GLY A 179 11.60 16.22 -16.41
CA GLY A 179 10.74 15.41 -15.54
C GLY A 179 10.17 16.17 -14.35
N ARG A 180 10.27 17.51 -14.30
CA ARG A 180 9.71 18.30 -13.20
C ARG A 180 8.20 18.45 -13.39
N LEU A 181 7.48 18.29 -12.28
CA LEU A 181 6.02 18.40 -12.27
C LEU A 181 5.57 19.82 -12.63
N LEU A 182 4.68 19.93 -13.59
CA LEU A 182 4.10 21.19 -14.03
C LEU A 182 2.66 21.38 -13.54
N THR A 183 1.84 20.34 -13.68
CA THR A 183 0.45 20.31 -13.21
C THR A 183 -0.07 18.85 -13.24
N THR A 184 -1.24 18.65 -12.65
CA THR A 184 -1.98 17.38 -12.70
C THR A 184 -3.31 17.60 -13.42
N ILE A 185 -3.81 16.56 -14.08
CA ILE A 185 -5.10 16.54 -14.75
C ILE A 185 -5.84 15.28 -14.30
N SER A 186 -7.01 15.45 -13.70
CA SER A 186 -7.86 14.31 -13.37
C SER A 186 -8.31 13.57 -14.63
N LEU A 187 -8.59 12.27 -14.53
CA LEU A 187 -9.12 11.52 -15.66
C LEU A 187 -10.51 12.04 -16.10
N GLU A 188 -11.31 12.56 -15.15
CA GLU A 188 -12.61 13.16 -15.45
C GLU A 188 -12.47 14.45 -16.28
N ASP A 189 -11.47 15.30 -15.99
CA ASP A 189 -11.18 16.49 -16.79
C ASP A 189 -10.62 16.11 -18.16
N LEU A 190 -9.78 15.08 -18.22
CA LEU A 190 -9.19 14.60 -19.46
C LEU A 190 -10.27 14.17 -20.48
N ILE A 191 -11.36 13.54 -20.00
CA ILE A 191 -12.45 13.04 -20.87
C ILE A 191 -13.16 14.17 -21.63
N VAL A 192 -13.21 15.38 -21.06
CA VAL A 192 -13.90 16.53 -21.69
C VAL A 192 -13.01 17.36 -22.62
N PHE A 193 -11.72 17.02 -22.71
CA PHE A 193 -10.77 17.71 -23.57
C PHE A 193 -10.96 17.34 -25.05
N ASP A 194 -10.49 18.20 -25.93
CA ASP A 194 -10.40 17.93 -27.38
C ASP A 194 -9.15 17.05 -27.64
N PHE A 195 -9.35 15.79 -27.96
CA PHE A 195 -8.27 14.79 -28.09
C PHE A 195 -7.34 15.02 -29.28
N ASP A 196 -7.77 15.83 -30.25
CA ASP A 196 -6.95 16.20 -31.41
C ASP A 196 -5.91 17.29 -31.09
N LYS A 197 -6.04 17.93 -29.92
CA LYS A 197 -5.15 18.98 -29.44
C LYS A 197 -4.05 18.43 -28.53
N SER A 198 -2.99 19.23 -28.36
CA SER A 198 -1.99 19.01 -27.33
C SER A 198 -2.48 19.52 -25.96
N PHE A 199 -1.90 19.02 -24.88
CA PHE A 199 -2.17 19.54 -23.53
C PHE A 199 -1.94 21.04 -23.44
N LYS A 200 -0.89 21.54 -24.09
CA LYS A 200 -0.58 22.97 -24.14
C LYS A 200 -1.68 23.81 -24.80
N GLU A 201 -2.29 23.31 -25.89
CA GLU A 201 -3.37 24.02 -26.60
C GLU A 201 -4.68 24.04 -25.79
N VAL A 202 -4.94 23.03 -24.98
CA VAL A 202 -6.16 22.95 -24.15
C VAL A 202 -5.99 23.75 -22.87
N LEU A 203 -4.87 23.65 -22.20
CA LEU A 203 -4.62 24.30 -20.91
C LEU A 203 -4.24 25.77 -21.05
N GLY A 204 -3.61 26.15 -22.19
CA GLY A 204 -3.21 27.53 -22.42
C GLY A 204 -2.33 28.09 -21.31
N ASP A 205 -2.64 29.33 -20.88
CA ASP A 205 -1.93 30.02 -19.80
C ASP A 205 -2.39 29.57 -18.38
N HIS A 206 -3.46 28.76 -18.29
CA HIS A 206 -4.02 28.30 -17.00
C HIS A 206 -3.09 27.35 -16.23
N ILE A 207 -2.03 26.85 -16.86
CA ILE A 207 -1.00 26.03 -16.20
C ILE A 207 -0.34 26.80 -15.03
N GLN A 208 -0.19 28.13 -15.16
CA GLN A 208 0.44 28.96 -14.12
C GLN A 208 -0.53 29.35 -12.99
N ASP A 209 -1.83 29.25 -13.21
CA ASP A 209 -2.86 29.59 -12.23
C ASP A 209 -3.37 28.35 -11.44
N SER A 210 -2.94 27.14 -11.80
CA SER A 210 -3.32 25.93 -11.08
C SER A 210 -2.65 25.92 -9.71
N GLN A 211 -3.45 25.82 -8.65
CA GLN A 211 -2.94 25.56 -7.30
C GLN A 211 -2.44 24.11 -7.24
N LEU A 212 -1.28 23.87 -7.83
CA LEU A 212 -0.64 22.56 -7.83
C LEU A 212 -0.31 22.15 -6.40
N ARG A 213 -0.91 21.05 -5.95
CA ARG A 213 -0.58 20.42 -4.67
C ARG A 213 0.36 19.26 -4.93
N TYR A 214 1.38 19.16 -4.13
CA TYR A 214 2.35 18.07 -4.15
C TYR A 214 3.00 17.95 -2.78
N ALA A 215 3.53 16.78 -2.46
CA ALA A 215 4.45 16.59 -1.35
C ALA A 215 5.89 16.51 -1.87
N LYS A 216 6.86 16.82 -1.05
CA LYS A 216 8.25 16.42 -1.27
C LYS A 216 8.45 15.04 -0.70
N ASP A 217 9.36 14.30 -1.29
CA ASP A 217 9.75 12.97 -0.82
C ASP A 217 10.21 12.94 0.65
N THR A 218 10.71 14.06 1.17
CA THR A 218 11.17 14.26 2.56
C THR A 218 10.17 15.02 3.45
N ASP A 219 8.97 15.32 2.98
CA ASP A 219 7.92 15.90 3.83
C ASP A 219 7.42 14.85 4.82
N LYS A 220 6.97 15.28 6.00
CA LYS A 220 6.44 14.36 7.00
C LYS A 220 5.09 13.81 6.56
N ILE A 221 4.89 12.52 6.79
CA ILE A 221 3.65 11.84 6.40
C ILE A 221 2.40 12.45 7.07
N GLU A 222 2.52 12.96 8.30
CA GLU A 222 1.42 13.65 8.98
C GLU A 222 0.99 14.92 8.26
N ASP A 223 1.91 15.66 7.63
CA ASP A 223 1.57 16.84 6.83
C ASP A 223 0.83 16.40 5.54
N VAL A 224 1.22 15.28 4.96
CA VAL A 224 0.53 14.67 3.81
C VAL A 224 -0.87 14.22 4.16
N LEU A 225 -1.07 13.54 5.30
CA LEU A 225 -2.37 13.15 5.83
C LEU A 225 -3.30 14.37 5.94
N HIS A 226 -2.82 15.48 6.50
CA HIS A 226 -3.59 16.72 6.58
C HIS A 226 -3.96 17.30 5.21
N MET A 227 -3.09 17.16 4.19
CA MET A 227 -3.42 17.60 2.84
C MET A 227 -4.54 16.77 2.22
N PHE A 228 -4.55 15.45 2.42
CA PHE A 228 -5.63 14.60 1.95
C PHE A 228 -6.96 14.94 2.60
N GLU A 229 -6.99 15.15 3.93
CA GLU A 229 -8.19 15.54 4.66
C GLU A 229 -8.71 16.94 4.26
N GLU A 230 -7.81 17.92 4.10
CA GLU A 230 -8.21 19.32 3.82
C GLU A 230 -8.73 19.51 2.39
N TYR A 231 -8.21 18.72 1.44
CA TYR A 231 -8.47 18.94 0.01
C TYR A 231 -9.22 17.80 -0.68
N ASP A 232 -9.69 16.79 0.06
CA ASP A 232 -10.40 15.61 -0.47
C ASP A 232 -9.64 14.96 -1.65
N LEU A 233 -8.33 14.72 -1.48
CA LEU A 233 -7.47 14.23 -2.55
C LEU A 233 -7.69 12.72 -2.78
N SER A 234 -7.68 12.28 -4.04
CA SER A 234 -7.62 10.86 -4.41
C SER A 234 -6.19 10.38 -4.62
N ALA A 235 -5.29 11.29 -5.00
CA ALA A 235 -3.86 11.03 -5.13
C ALA A 235 -3.10 12.35 -5.05
N LEU A 236 -1.88 12.31 -4.49
CA LEU A 236 -0.97 13.43 -4.34
C LEU A 236 0.36 13.11 -5.01
N PRO A 237 0.84 13.90 -5.98
CA PRO A 237 2.17 13.70 -6.56
C PRO A 237 3.26 14.01 -5.55
N VAL A 238 4.33 13.22 -5.59
CA VAL A 238 5.53 13.40 -4.78
C VAL A 238 6.68 13.85 -5.68
N VAL A 239 7.40 14.87 -5.25
CA VAL A 239 8.53 15.42 -6.00
C VAL A 239 9.81 15.40 -5.17
N ASP A 240 10.94 15.27 -5.83
CA ASP A 240 12.24 15.40 -5.19
C ASP A 240 12.61 16.89 -4.93
N LYS A 241 13.76 17.14 -4.33
CA LYS A 241 14.31 18.47 -4.04
C LYS A 241 14.45 19.37 -5.26
N ASP A 242 14.55 18.83 -6.46
CA ASP A 242 14.70 19.56 -7.73
C ASP A 242 13.33 19.78 -8.42
N GLY A 243 12.24 19.33 -7.80
CA GLY A 243 10.87 19.39 -8.30
C GLY A 243 10.56 18.34 -9.36
N LYS A 244 11.40 17.31 -9.51
CA LYS A 244 11.16 16.20 -10.41
C LYS A 244 10.13 15.27 -9.77
N LEU A 245 9.15 14.85 -10.54
CA LEU A 245 8.16 13.86 -10.11
C LEU A 245 8.84 12.51 -9.87
N VAL A 246 8.68 11.95 -8.67
CA VAL A 246 9.32 10.71 -8.23
C VAL A 246 8.34 9.64 -7.78
N GLY A 247 7.09 10.02 -7.47
CA GLY A 247 6.05 9.11 -7.02
C GLY A 247 4.70 9.80 -6.88
N ARG A 248 3.76 9.05 -6.36
CA ARG A 248 2.43 9.51 -5.91
C ARG A 248 2.07 8.77 -4.62
N ILE A 249 1.25 9.39 -3.78
CA ILE A 249 0.59 8.73 -2.65
C ILE A 249 -0.90 8.72 -2.98
N THR A 250 -1.60 7.64 -2.69
CA THR A 250 -3.02 7.50 -2.99
C THR A 250 -3.88 7.53 -1.73
N SER A 251 -5.19 7.64 -1.88
CA SER A 251 -6.09 7.79 -0.72
C SER A 251 -6.31 6.50 0.04
N ASP A 252 -6.14 5.34 -0.56
CA ASP A 252 -6.18 4.02 0.05
C ASP A 252 -5.06 3.86 1.07
N ASP A 253 -3.80 4.11 0.69
CA ASP A 253 -2.64 4.09 1.59
C ASP A 253 -2.82 5.04 2.78
N ILE A 254 -3.39 6.22 2.52
CA ILE A 254 -3.71 7.20 3.56
C ILE A 254 -4.78 6.69 4.54
N TYR A 255 -5.79 5.94 4.05
CA TYR A 255 -6.81 5.37 4.95
C TYR A 255 -6.22 4.30 5.86
N ASP A 256 -5.32 3.48 5.37
CA ASP A 256 -4.64 2.46 6.16
C ASP A 256 -3.77 3.09 7.25
N LEU A 257 -3.01 4.14 6.93
CA LEU A 257 -2.24 4.92 7.90
C LEU A 257 -3.11 5.58 8.98
N ILE A 258 -4.29 6.08 8.62
CA ILE A 258 -5.24 6.67 9.58
C ILE A 258 -5.79 5.58 10.51
N GLU A 259 -6.12 4.39 10.00
CA GLU A 259 -6.63 3.27 10.79
C GLU A 259 -5.56 2.76 11.76
N GLU A 260 -4.32 2.60 11.31
CA GLU A 260 -3.17 2.22 12.13
C GLU A 260 -2.93 3.24 13.25
N SER A 261 -2.82 4.52 12.90
CA SER A 261 -2.63 5.61 13.85
C SER A 261 -3.75 5.72 14.89
N ALA A 262 -5.00 5.51 14.47
CA ALA A 262 -6.15 5.50 15.38
C ALA A 262 -6.10 4.29 16.33
N THR A 263 -5.70 3.14 15.84
CA THR A 263 -5.56 1.91 16.59
C THR A 263 -4.45 2.04 17.63
N GLU A 264 -3.29 2.56 17.26
CA GLU A 264 -2.17 2.84 18.16
C GLU A 264 -2.57 3.81 19.28
N GLN A 265 -3.31 4.87 18.96
CA GLN A 265 -3.81 5.80 19.99
C GLN A 265 -4.74 5.10 21.00
N ILE A 266 -5.59 4.19 20.55
CA ILE A 266 -6.48 3.41 21.43
C ILE A 266 -5.66 2.51 22.35
N TYR A 267 -4.64 1.82 21.84
CA TYR A 267 -3.76 0.98 22.65
C TYR A 267 -2.97 1.80 23.67
N ASN A 268 -2.41 2.93 23.27
CA ASN A 268 -1.71 3.85 24.16
C ASN A 268 -2.63 4.36 25.29
N LEU A 269 -3.88 4.71 25.00
CA LEU A 269 -4.88 5.10 25.99
C LEU A 269 -5.25 3.94 26.94
N ALA A 270 -5.27 2.70 26.43
CA ALA A 270 -5.52 1.51 27.23
C ALA A 270 -4.32 1.05 28.07
N GLY A 271 -3.14 1.69 27.90
CA GLY A 271 -1.89 1.33 28.56
C GLY A 271 -1.35 -0.02 28.07
N VAL A 272 -1.66 -0.37 26.84
CA VAL A 272 -1.13 -1.54 26.11
C VAL A 272 -0.23 -0.99 25.03
N SER A 273 1.02 -1.43 24.93
CA SER A 273 1.86 -1.13 23.78
C SER A 273 1.45 -2.05 22.62
N ASP A 274 1.65 -1.59 21.42
CA ASP A 274 1.37 -2.33 20.17
C ASP A 274 2.03 -3.73 20.17
N GLU A 275 3.27 -3.80 20.68
CA GLU A 275 3.98 -5.06 20.94
C GLU A 275 3.18 -6.09 21.76
N ALA A 276 2.11 -5.69 22.43
CA ALA A 276 1.32 -6.60 23.25
C ALA A 276 0.24 -7.36 22.45
N GLU A 277 -0.12 -6.90 21.27
CA GLU A 277 -1.00 -7.61 20.34
C GLU A 277 -0.25 -8.76 19.66
N HIS A 278 1.04 -8.57 19.43
CA HIS A 278 1.91 -9.51 18.73
C HIS A 278 2.47 -10.63 19.62
N GLU A 279 2.34 -10.50 20.93
CA GLU A 279 2.76 -11.57 21.83
C GLU A 279 1.54 -12.26 22.47
N ASP A 280 1.32 -13.53 22.13
CA ASP A 280 0.38 -14.48 22.79
C ASP A 280 0.65 -14.65 24.31
N ASN A 281 1.43 -13.77 24.92
CA ASN A 281 1.83 -13.86 26.31
C ASN A 281 0.90 -13.03 27.22
N ILE A 282 -0.31 -13.58 27.46
CA ILE A 282 -1.32 -13.05 28.39
C ILE A 282 -0.72 -12.56 29.73
N LEU A 283 0.37 -13.17 30.18
CA LEU A 283 1.06 -12.80 31.42
C LEU A 283 1.84 -11.49 31.28
N LYS A 284 2.48 -11.23 30.13
CA LYS A 284 3.23 -9.99 29.88
C LYS A 284 2.26 -8.82 29.71
N THR A 285 1.23 -8.99 28.90
CA THR A 285 0.13 -8.03 28.73
C THR A 285 -0.57 -7.72 30.05
N GLY A 286 -0.89 -8.75 30.85
CA GLY A 286 -1.46 -8.58 32.18
C GLY A 286 -0.55 -7.82 33.16
N LYS A 287 0.75 -8.03 33.09
CA LYS A 287 1.74 -7.31 33.90
C LYS A 287 1.83 -5.84 33.51
N ASN A 288 1.88 -5.53 32.20
CA ASN A 288 1.94 -4.16 31.70
C ASN A 288 0.68 -3.37 32.07
N ARG A 289 -0.50 -3.97 31.89
CA ARG A 289 -1.78 -3.38 32.33
C ARG A 289 -1.83 -3.15 33.84
N ALA A 290 -1.32 -4.08 34.65
CA ALA A 290 -1.28 -3.91 36.09
C ALA A 290 -0.37 -2.74 36.50
N ILE A 291 0.81 -2.60 35.90
CA ILE A 291 1.73 -1.48 36.18
C ILE A 291 1.08 -0.15 35.79
N TRP A 292 0.45 -0.06 34.61
CA TRP A 292 -0.23 1.13 34.16
C TRP A 292 -1.41 1.53 35.08
N LEU A 293 -2.23 0.56 35.50
CA LEU A 293 -3.30 0.78 36.49
C LEU A 293 -2.78 1.27 37.84
N PHE A 294 -1.63 0.73 38.30
CA PHE A 294 -1.00 1.20 39.53
C PHE A 294 -0.51 2.64 39.45
N ILE A 295 0.08 3.04 38.30
CA ILE A 295 0.51 4.41 38.08
C ILE A 295 -0.70 5.36 38.06
N ASN A 296 -1.75 5.02 37.33
CA ASN A 296 -2.99 5.81 37.28
C ASN A 296 -3.67 5.93 38.65
N LEU A 297 -3.73 4.84 39.40
CA LEU A 297 -4.27 4.86 40.76
C LEU A 297 -3.44 5.75 41.69
N GLY A 298 -2.11 5.70 41.57
CA GLY A 298 -1.19 6.56 42.31
C GLY A 298 -1.36 8.04 41.99
N THR A 299 -1.53 8.39 40.72
CA THR A 299 -1.77 9.77 40.28
C THR A 299 -3.15 10.28 40.66
N ALA A 300 -4.17 9.42 40.70
CA ALA A 300 -5.52 9.77 41.14
C ALA A 300 -5.62 10.00 42.65
N ILE A 301 -4.79 9.32 43.46
CA ILE A 301 -4.78 9.46 44.93
C ILE A 301 -3.90 10.63 45.38
N TRP A 302 -2.85 10.97 44.63
CA TRP A 302 -1.90 12.04 44.97
C TRP A 302 -2.56 13.42 45.25
N PRO A 303 -3.56 13.90 44.48
CA PRO A 303 -4.22 15.17 44.74
C PRO A 303 -5.11 15.19 45.99
N LEU A 304 -5.43 14.04 46.57
CA LEU A 304 -6.26 13.94 47.76
C LEU A 304 -5.47 14.17 49.08
N TRP A 305 -4.16 14.31 49.01
CA TRP A 305 -3.25 14.51 50.16
C TRP A 305 -2.58 15.88 50.17
N LEU A 306 -2.92 16.78 49.23
CA LEU A 306 -2.57 18.21 49.21
C LEU A 306 -3.80 19.08 49.51
#